data_96ecd64bcc85efdf3bf012b57af2715f
#
_entry.id   96ecd64bcc85efdf3bf012b57af2715f
#
_cell.length_a   1.000
_cell.length_b   1.000
_cell.length_c   1.000
_cell.angle_alpha   90.00
_cell.angle_beta   90.00
_cell.angle_gamma   90.00
#
_symmetry.space_group_name_H-M   'P 1'
#
loop_
_entity.id
_entity.type
_entity.pdbx_description
1 polymer ?
#
loop_
_entity_poly.entity_id
_entity_poly.type
_entity_poly.pdbx_seq_one_letter_code
_entity_poly.pdbx_strand_id
1 'polypeptide(L)'
;MTALLTRSSAGGVGRAPQVSEPPSDREAALLGRPLPGDRLRALVVTVVLTAIGGFLRLFDLGVPTDKGTPVFDEKHYVPQAWQMLRNGGYEDNYGYELVVHPPLAKQLIAVGEWMFGYNGWGWRFSAAVAGALIVLLTVRIARRLTRSTLLGAIAGVLVICDGVLHLQSRMGMLDIFIALFVLAAFGCLLCDRDQVRERLATAVREGWIDASPYGPRLGFRWWRFGAGVLLGLATAVKWSGAYWVIAFGLLCVAFDIAARRTAGVRRPWVGALRQDLLPAAWAIGVVSVLVYLGSWWAWFASETATDRHYVEMEGVGDGPFGFVPAALRSLFLYTTNVLDFHSNLSTPEGDPHPWESKPWTWPMGLRPMLYYFESGENVTGCGETECVSATMLVGTPAMWWLALPVLGWGLWRAVFRADWRYAAVLVGYFAGLLPWFTNLDRQMYFFYATPLAPFLVLGLTLVLGQVLGARGNSERRGTGLLAVSLYVGLVVANFVWLWPILVGEPITYDRWQAELWLPSWR
;
A
#
# COMPACT_ATOMS: atom_id res chain seq x y z
N MET A 1 -11.37 27.33 78.39
CA MET A 1 -10.09 28.06 78.32
C MET A 1 -9.57 27.97 76.87
N THR A 2 -9.63 29.09 76.20
CA THR A 2 -9.53 29.32 74.78
C THR A 2 -8.05 29.45 74.36
N ALA A 3 -7.58 28.74 73.31
CA ALA A 3 -6.30 29.03 72.65
C ALA A 3 -6.54 29.14 71.15
N LEU A 4 -6.45 30.34 70.65
CA LEU A 4 -6.45 30.74 69.21
C LEU A 4 -5.13 30.30 68.53
N LEU A 5 -5.23 29.48 67.47
CA LEU A 5 -4.12 29.23 66.58
C LEU A 5 -4.28 30.08 65.29
N THR A 6 -3.42 31.06 65.16
CA THR A 6 -3.24 31.92 64.03
C THR A 6 -2.65 31.08 62.84
N ARG A 7 -3.41 30.96 61.76
CA ARG A 7 -2.89 30.42 60.45
C ARG A 7 -2.08 31.54 59.78
N SER A 8 -0.80 31.30 59.64
CA SER A 8 0.10 32.03 58.70
C SER A 8 -0.23 31.66 57.29
N SER A 9 -0.71 32.59 56.48
CA SER A 9 -0.85 32.49 55.04
C SER A 9 0.53 32.62 54.39
N ALA A 10 1.16 31.49 54.06
CA ALA A 10 2.30 31.47 53.15
C ALA A 10 1.84 31.80 51.73
N GLY A 11 2.20 32.96 51.25
CA GLY A 11 1.95 33.41 49.88
C GLY A 11 2.59 32.47 48.88
N GLY A 12 1.77 31.86 48.01
CA GLY A 12 2.23 31.11 46.87
C GLY A 12 2.93 32.04 45.91
N VAL A 13 4.25 31.93 45.84
CA VAL A 13 5.04 32.54 44.78
C VAL A 13 4.60 31.86 43.45
N GLY A 14 3.80 32.59 42.70
CA GLY A 14 3.46 32.18 41.31
C GLY A 14 4.75 31.95 40.52
N ARG A 15 5.00 30.70 40.12
CA ARG A 15 6.05 30.43 39.17
C ARG A 15 5.74 31.24 37.90
N ALA A 16 6.59 32.23 37.59
CA ALA A 16 6.56 32.92 36.33
C ALA A 16 6.57 31.86 35.20
N PRO A 17 5.82 32.06 34.12
CA PRO A 17 5.88 31.15 33.00
C PRO A 17 7.34 31.07 32.55
N GLN A 18 7.93 29.87 32.62
CA GLN A 18 9.27 29.62 32.08
C GLN A 18 9.19 29.94 30.58
N VAL A 19 9.83 31.03 30.17
CA VAL A 19 10.11 31.34 28.78
C VAL A 19 10.96 30.16 28.27
N SER A 20 10.36 29.30 27.45
CA SER A 20 11.09 28.18 26.87
C SER A 20 12.23 28.74 26.03
N GLU A 21 13.46 28.39 26.37
CA GLU A 21 14.61 28.72 25.54
C GLU A 21 14.37 28.25 24.10
N PRO A 22 14.84 29.02 23.10
CA PRO A 22 14.71 28.61 21.70
C PRO A 22 15.40 27.25 21.49
N PRO A 23 14.83 26.35 20.66
CA PRO A 23 15.40 25.04 20.43
C PRO A 23 16.81 25.15 19.85
N SER A 24 17.72 24.29 20.32
CA SER A 24 19.06 24.21 19.74
C SER A 24 19.00 23.83 18.25
N ASP A 25 20.03 24.16 17.47
CA ASP A 25 20.08 23.82 16.04
C ASP A 25 19.87 22.33 15.76
N ARG A 26 20.37 21.45 16.64
CA ARG A 26 20.16 19.99 16.56
C ARG A 26 18.71 19.60 16.82
N GLU A 27 18.11 20.20 17.81
CA GLU A 27 16.69 19.98 18.15
C GLU A 27 15.79 20.45 17.01
N ALA A 28 16.01 21.66 16.49
CA ALA A 28 15.30 22.20 15.34
C ALA A 28 15.47 21.34 14.09
N ALA A 29 16.68 20.84 13.83
CA ALA A 29 16.94 19.92 12.71
C ALA A 29 16.23 18.56 12.88
N LEU A 30 16.10 18.06 14.11
CA LEU A 30 15.35 16.83 14.40
C LEU A 30 13.85 17.02 14.20
N LEU A 31 13.25 18.05 14.78
CA LEU A 31 11.82 18.29 14.72
C LEU A 31 11.34 18.69 13.31
N GLY A 32 12.17 19.46 12.57
CA GLY A 32 11.82 19.96 11.25
C GLY A 32 10.56 20.83 11.26
N ARG A 33 9.87 20.92 10.13
CA ARG A 33 8.60 21.65 10.05
C ARG A 33 7.49 20.89 10.78
N PRO A 34 6.72 21.53 11.70
CA PRO A 34 5.59 20.91 12.35
C PRO A 34 4.46 20.60 11.33
N LEU A 35 3.57 19.70 11.71
CA LEU A 35 2.32 19.53 10.96
C LEU A 35 1.49 20.81 11.07
N PRO A 36 0.77 21.20 9.99
CA PRO A 36 -0.11 22.36 10.04
C PRO A 36 -1.15 22.22 11.16
N GLY A 37 -1.45 23.34 11.85
CA GLY A 37 -2.43 23.39 12.94
C GLY A 37 -3.89 23.27 12.49
N ASP A 38 -4.15 23.15 11.20
CA ASP A 38 -5.46 23.08 10.54
C ASP A 38 -6.13 21.69 10.68
N ARG A 39 -6.18 21.15 11.89
CA ARG A 39 -6.64 19.76 12.16
C ARG A 39 -8.04 19.48 11.64
N LEU A 40 -9.00 20.40 11.89
CA LEU A 40 -10.38 20.25 11.43
C LEU A 40 -10.46 20.25 9.90
N ARG A 41 -9.80 21.22 9.25
CA ARG A 41 -9.75 21.29 7.78
C ARG A 41 -9.14 20.00 7.20
N ALA A 42 -8.08 19.50 7.78
CA ALA A 42 -7.44 18.28 7.34
C ALA A 42 -8.33 17.05 7.53
N LEU A 43 -9.11 17.00 8.63
CA LEU A 43 -10.08 15.94 8.87
C LEU A 43 -11.20 16.00 7.82
N VAL A 44 -11.82 17.17 7.62
CA VAL A 44 -12.88 17.36 6.62
C VAL A 44 -12.41 16.97 5.23
N VAL A 45 -11.24 17.44 4.78
CA VAL A 45 -10.67 17.06 3.49
C VAL A 45 -10.47 15.54 3.39
N THR A 46 -9.95 14.90 4.45
CA THR A 46 -9.75 13.46 4.45
C THR A 46 -11.08 12.71 4.33
N VAL A 47 -12.07 13.07 5.15
CA VAL A 47 -13.39 12.40 5.15
C VAL A 47 -14.11 12.59 3.82
N VAL A 48 -14.16 13.83 3.30
CA VAL A 48 -14.84 14.13 2.04
C VAL A 48 -14.21 13.36 0.88
N LEU A 49 -12.89 13.37 0.73
CA LEU A 49 -12.22 12.64 -0.36
C LEU A 49 -12.36 11.12 -0.20
N THR A 50 -12.31 10.61 1.03
CA THR A 50 -12.55 9.17 1.29
C THR A 50 -13.99 8.79 0.95
N ALA A 51 -14.96 9.63 1.28
CA ALA A 51 -16.37 9.40 0.96
C ALA A 51 -16.61 9.43 -0.56
N ILE A 52 -16.06 10.42 -1.29
CA ILE A 52 -16.12 10.48 -2.75
C ILE A 52 -15.46 9.24 -3.37
N GLY A 53 -14.23 8.92 -2.95
CA GLY A 53 -13.51 7.77 -3.46
C GLY A 53 -14.20 6.44 -3.15
N GLY A 54 -14.80 6.32 -1.96
CA GLY A 54 -15.61 5.16 -1.58
C GLY A 54 -16.90 5.05 -2.40
N PHE A 55 -17.62 6.16 -2.58
CA PHE A 55 -18.82 6.21 -3.40
C PHE A 55 -18.57 5.75 -4.84
N LEU A 56 -17.53 6.29 -5.51
CA LEU A 56 -17.19 5.92 -6.88
C LEU A 56 -16.80 4.42 -7.01
N ARG A 57 -16.27 3.82 -5.95
CA ARG A 57 -15.90 2.39 -5.93
C ARG A 57 -17.09 1.48 -5.64
N LEU A 58 -18.02 1.95 -4.84
CA LEU A 58 -19.25 1.20 -4.49
C LEU A 58 -20.36 1.41 -5.54
N PHE A 59 -20.33 2.51 -6.30
CA PHE A 59 -21.34 2.79 -7.30
C PHE A 59 -21.35 1.68 -8.35
N ASP A 60 -22.49 1.03 -8.51
CA ASP A 60 -22.72 -0.07 -9.44
C ASP A 60 -21.65 -1.20 -9.35
N LEU A 61 -21.28 -1.56 -8.12
CA LEU A 61 -20.19 -2.52 -7.85
C LEU A 61 -20.51 -3.94 -8.36
N GLY A 62 -21.78 -4.29 -8.47
CA GLY A 62 -22.24 -5.64 -8.83
C GLY A 62 -21.96 -6.04 -10.28
N VAL A 63 -21.56 -5.11 -11.14
CA VAL A 63 -21.35 -5.31 -12.58
C VAL A 63 -19.95 -4.89 -13.03
N PRO A 64 -19.46 -5.41 -14.18
CA PRO A 64 -20.02 -6.49 -14.97
C PRO A 64 -19.83 -7.87 -14.32
N THR A 65 -20.67 -8.84 -14.70
CA THR A 65 -20.49 -10.25 -14.38
C THR A 65 -20.69 -11.08 -15.66
N ASP A 66 -20.15 -12.28 -15.69
CA ASP A 66 -20.42 -13.24 -16.76
C ASP A 66 -21.73 -13.98 -16.43
N LYS A 67 -22.87 -13.39 -16.83
CA LYS A 67 -24.23 -13.93 -16.55
C LYS A 67 -24.46 -14.23 -15.07
N GLY A 68 -23.97 -13.36 -14.19
CA GLY A 68 -24.09 -13.52 -12.73
C GLY A 68 -22.96 -14.34 -12.09
N THR A 69 -21.95 -14.77 -12.86
CA THR A 69 -20.75 -15.45 -12.36
C THR A 69 -19.54 -14.48 -12.35
N PRO A 70 -18.49 -14.81 -11.58
CA PRO A 70 -17.26 -14.03 -11.52
C PRO A 70 -16.55 -13.93 -12.88
N VAL A 71 -15.86 -12.82 -13.13
CA VAL A 71 -15.09 -12.57 -14.35
C VAL A 71 -13.58 -12.63 -14.05
N PHE A 72 -12.77 -12.91 -15.07
CA PHE A 72 -11.32 -12.94 -14.99
C PHE A 72 -10.84 -13.88 -13.83
N ASP A 73 -9.80 -13.51 -13.08
CA ASP A 73 -9.29 -14.30 -11.94
C ASP A 73 -10.24 -14.32 -10.73
N GLU A 74 -11.30 -13.50 -10.72
CA GLU A 74 -12.41 -13.71 -9.77
C GLU A 74 -12.94 -15.15 -9.82
N LYS A 75 -12.88 -15.80 -11.02
CA LYS A 75 -13.30 -17.20 -11.21
C LYS A 75 -12.58 -18.19 -10.30
N HIS A 76 -11.40 -17.84 -9.82
CA HIS A 76 -10.62 -18.64 -8.87
C HIS A 76 -10.84 -18.20 -7.43
N TYR A 77 -10.67 -16.90 -7.14
CA TYR A 77 -10.65 -16.41 -5.76
C TYR A 77 -12.01 -16.37 -5.10
N VAL A 78 -13.07 -16.06 -5.86
CA VAL A 78 -14.44 -15.94 -5.34
C VAL A 78 -15.01 -17.29 -4.89
N PRO A 79 -14.96 -18.38 -5.70
CA PRO A 79 -15.39 -19.69 -5.23
C PRO A 79 -14.56 -20.19 -4.04
N GLN A 80 -13.25 -19.92 -4.01
CA GLN A 80 -12.39 -20.28 -2.90
C GLN A 80 -12.76 -19.51 -1.62
N ALA A 81 -13.09 -18.23 -1.73
CA ALA A 81 -13.56 -17.41 -0.62
C ALA A 81 -14.90 -17.93 -0.08
N TRP A 82 -15.83 -18.29 -0.97
CA TRP A 82 -17.10 -18.91 -0.59
C TRP A 82 -16.91 -20.25 0.10
N GLN A 83 -15.97 -21.07 -0.35
CA GLN A 83 -15.61 -22.31 0.30
C GLN A 83 -15.06 -22.06 1.71
N MET A 84 -14.15 -21.08 1.86
CA MET A 84 -13.65 -20.67 3.18
C MET A 84 -14.77 -20.23 4.12
N LEU A 85 -15.76 -19.49 3.62
CA LEU A 85 -16.92 -19.08 4.41
C LEU A 85 -17.70 -20.29 4.94
N ARG A 86 -17.89 -21.29 4.12
CA ARG A 86 -18.63 -22.51 4.48
C ARG A 86 -17.86 -23.45 5.40
N ASN A 87 -16.53 -23.49 5.26
CA ASN A 87 -15.66 -24.39 6.01
C ASN A 87 -15.05 -23.74 7.26
N GLY A 88 -15.46 -22.52 7.64
CA GLY A 88 -14.93 -21.85 8.82
C GLY A 88 -13.52 -21.26 8.66
N GLY A 89 -13.12 -20.90 7.43
CA GLY A 89 -11.93 -20.10 7.16
C GLY A 89 -10.80 -20.79 6.38
N TYR A 90 -11.00 -22.02 5.90
CA TYR A 90 -10.01 -22.75 5.10
C TYR A 90 -10.61 -23.31 3.79
N GLU A 91 -9.73 -23.65 2.85
CA GLU A 91 -10.05 -24.34 1.61
C GLU A 91 -9.80 -25.82 1.77
N ASP A 92 -10.77 -26.66 1.44
CA ASP A 92 -10.61 -28.11 1.31
C ASP A 92 -10.27 -28.51 -0.12
N ASN A 93 -10.58 -27.64 -1.06
CA ASN A 93 -10.22 -27.70 -2.48
C ASN A 93 -10.48 -29.04 -3.18
N TYR A 94 -11.52 -29.74 -2.74
CA TYR A 94 -11.88 -31.02 -3.29
C TYR A 94 -12.31 -30.86 -4.76
N GLY A 95 -11.44 -31.27 -5.69
CA GLY A 95 -11.68 -31.19 -7.13
C GLY A 95 -11.26 -29.88 -7.80
N TYR A 96 -10.53 -28.99 -7.13
CA TYR A 96 -9.95 -27.77 -7.71
C TYR A 96 -8.42 -27.86 -7.69
N GLU A 97 -7.78 -27.84 -8.84
CA GLU A 97 -6.35 -28.14 -8.95
C GLU A 97 -5.42 -27.01 -8.50
N LEU A 98 -5.91 -25.78 -8.19
CA LEU A 98 -5.04 -24.62 -8.04
C LEU A 98 -5.36 -23.75 -6.83
N VAL A 99 -4.77 -24.06 -5.68
CA VAL A 99 -4.68 -23.11 -4.56
C VAL A 99 -3.31 -22.46 -4.57
N VAL A 100 -3.22 -21.21 -5.01
CA VAL A 100 -1.92 -20.59 -5.34
C VAL A 100 -1.52 -19.39 -4.49
N HIS A 101 -2.29 -18.98 -3.53
CA HIS A 101 -2.00 -17.80 -2.70
C HIS A 101 -2.34 -18.05 -1.24
N PRO A 102 -1.66 -17.33 -0.30
CA PRO A 102 -2.03 -17.34 1.11
C PRO A 102 -3.51 -16.95 1.35
N PRO A 103 -4.09 -17.29 2.51
CA PRO A 103 -5.54 -17.28 2.69
C PRO A 103 -6.17 -15.91 2.88
N LEU A 104 -5.42 -14.89 3.39
CA LEU A 104 -6.02 -13.66 3.93
C LEU A 104 -6.90 -12.91 2.94
N ALA A 105 -6.48 -12.76 1.69
CA ALA A 105 -7.28 -11.99 0.72
C ALA A 105 -8.61 -12.70 0.42
N LYS A 106 -8.61 -14.03 0.31
CA LYS A 106 -9.81 -14.84 0.12
C LYS A 106 -10.72 -14.79 1.35
N GLN A 107 -10.14 -14.79 2.56
CA GLN A 107 -10.88 -14.55 3.81
C GLN A 107 -11.53 -13.16 3.83
N LEU A 108 -10.86 -12.12 3.29
CA LEU A 108 -11.43 -10.78 3.17
C LEU A 108 -12.56 -10.72 2.12
N ILE A 109 -12.43 -11.40 1.00
CA ILE A 109 -13.51 -11.56 0.00
C ILE A 109 -14.71 -12.26 0.66
N ALA A 110 -14.47 -13.35 1.40
CA ALA A 110 -15.49 -14.10 2.11
C ALA A 110 -16.30 -13.23 3.10
N VAL A 111 -15.70 -12.19 3.71
CA VAL A 111 -16.44 -11.23 4.55
C VAL A 111 -17.52 -10.51 3.77
N GLY A 112 -17.24 -10.07 2.55
CA GLY A 112 -18.24 -9.42 1.71
C GLY A 112 -19.32 -10.41 1.24
N GLU A 113 -18.94 -11.64 0.89
CA GLU A 113 -19.89 -12.71 0.55
C GLU A 113 -20.78 -13.09 1.73
N TRP A 114 -20.24 -13.08 2.95
CA TRP A 114 -21.04 -13.28 4.15
C TRP A 114 -22.08 -12.17 4.35
N MET A 115 -21.74 -10.91 4.06
CA MET A 115 -22.63 -9.77 4.24
C MET A 115 -23.72 -9.65 3.17
N PHE A 116 -23.39 -9.95 1.91
CA PHE A 116 -24.23 -9.66 0.74
C PHE A 116 -24.57 -10.88 -0.11
N GLY A 117 -24.06 -12.07 0.26
CA GLY A 117 -24.27 -13.32 -0.48
C GLY A 117 -23.31 -13.48 -1.67
N TYR A 118 -23.42 -14.62 -2.35
CA TYR A 118 -22.59 -14.96 -3.51
C TYR A 118 -23.10 -14.23 -4.77
N ASN A 119 -22.70 -12.99 -4.92
CA ASN A 119 -23.04 -12.11 -6.06
C ASN A 119 -21.98 -11.03 -6.22
N GLY A 120 -22.02 -10.25 -7.33
CA GLY A 120 -21.03 -9.21 -7.65
C GLY A 120 -20.75 -8.21 -6.54
N TRP A 121 -21.76 -7.83 -5.77
CA TRP A 121 -21.60 -6.98 -4.59
C TRP A 121 -20.83 -7.71 -3.47
N GLY A 122 -21.20 -8.96 -3.20
CA GLY A 122 -20.59 -9.73 -2.13
C GLY A 122 -19.10 -9.88 -2.32
N TRP A 123 -18.66 -10.45 -3.43
CA TRP A 123 -17.23 -10.73 -3.60
C TRP A 123 -16.35 -9.50 -3.88
N ARG A 124 -16.93 -8.30 -4.22
CA ARG A 124 -16.17 -7.07 -4.47
C ARG A 124 -16.18 -6.08 -3.33
N PHE A 125 -17.11 -6.22 -2.37
CA PHE A 125 -17.30 -5.24 -1.29
C PHE A 125 -16.01 -4.95 -0.50
N SER A 126 -15.31 -5.99 -0.07
CA SER A 126 -14.07 -5.84 0.71
C SER A 126 -12.96 -5.14 -0.08
N ALA A 127 -12.89 -5.37 -1.40
CA ALA A 127 -11.97 -4.66 -2.30
C ALA A 127 -12.32 -3.17 -2.40
N ALA A 128 -13.61 -2.83 -2.49
CA ALA A 128 -14.07 -1.43 -2.53
C ALA A 128 -13.75 -0.69 -1.23
N VAL A 129 -13.94 -1.33 -0.09
CA VAL A 129 -13.52 -0.79 1.22
C VAL A 129 -12.01 -0.59 1.28
N ALA A 130 -11.23 -1.57 0.82
CA ALA A 130 -9.76 -1.44 0.75
C ALA A 130 -9.34 -0.25 -0.10
N GLY A 131 -9.98 -0.04 -1.26
CA GLY A 131 -9.74 1.12 -2.11
C GLY A 131 -10.07 2.46 -1.44
N ALA A 132 -11.18 2.53 -0.71
CA ALA A 132 -11.54 3.73 0.06
C ALA A 132 -10.51 4.04 1.16
N LEU A 133 -10.01 2.99 1.85
CA LEU A 133 -8.95 3.14 2.86
C LEU A 133 -7.61 3.58 2.23
N ILE A 134 -7.29 3.15 1.01
CA ILE A 134 -6.12 3.64 0.26
C ILE A 134 -6.25 5.16 0.01
N VAL A 135 -7.43 5.67 -0.33
CA VAL A 135 -7.65 7.12 -0.48
C VAL A 135 -7.38 7.84 0.84
N LEU A 136 -7.97 7.37 1.95
CA LEU A 136 -7.76 7.92 3.29
C LEU A 136 -6.26 7.98 3.64
N LEU A 137 -5.57 6.85 3.50
CA LEU A 137 -4.16 6.74 3.83
C LEU A 137 -3.29 7.65 2.95
N THR A 138 -3.56 7.71 1.64
CA THR A 138 -2.80 8.55 0.70
C THR A 138 -2.91 10.03 1.07
N VAL A 139 -4.11 10.53 1.39
CA VAL A 139 -4.33 11.91 1.87
C VAL A 139 -3.50 12.19 3.13
N ARG A 140 -3.55 11.27 4.11
CA ARG A 140 -2.86 11.43 5.41
C ARG A 140 -1.34 11.34 5.27
N ILE A 141 -0.85 10.40 4.48
CA ILE A 141 0.58 10.20 4.21
C ILE A 141 1.14 11.39 3.42
N ALA A 142 0.48 11.82 2.35
CA ALA A 142 0.90 12.97 1.55
C ALA A 142 0.94 14.25 2.40
N ARG A 143 -0.07 14.49 3.25
CA ARG A 143 -0.06 15.61 4.21
C ARG A 143 1.11 15.52 5.18
N ARG A 144 1.45 14.31 5.68
CA ARG A 144 2.59 14.11 6.58
C ARG A 144 3.92 14.37 5.87
N LEU A 145 4.12 13.83 4.67
CA LEU A 145 5.35 14.01 3.87
C LEU A 145 5.58 15.48 3.48
N THR A 146 4.52 16.18 3.07
CA THR A 146 4.62 17.53 2.52
C THR A 146 4.39 18.64 3.55
N ARG A 147 3.87 18.30 4.75
CA ARG A 147 3.41 19.26 5.77
C ARG A 147 2.41 20.27 5.16
N SER A 148 1.50 19.78 4.30
CA SER A 148 0.51 20.59 3.58
C SER A 148 -0.80 19.85 3.39
N THR A 149 -1.91 20.43 3.90
CA THR A 149 -3.25 19.88 3.70
C THR A 149 -3.68 19.99 2.24
N LEU A 150 -3.27 21.05 1.52
CA LEU A 150 -3.54 21.19 0.08
C LEU A 150 -2.91 20.06 -0.73
N LEU A 151 -1.64 19.72 -0.47
CA LEU A 151 -0.97 18.61 -1.17
C LEU A 151 -1.54 17.25 -0.77
N GLY A 152 -2.02 17.12 0.49
CA GLY A 152 -2.81 15.97 0.88
C GLY A 152 -4.10 15.83 0.09
N ALA A 153 -4.81 16.94 -0.14
CA ALA A 153 -6.03 16.96 -0.97
C ALA A 153 -5.73 16.61 -2.43
N ILE A 154 -4.68 17.17 -3.01
CA ILE A 154 -4.23 16.86 -4.38
C ILE A 154 -3.93 15.36 -4.50
N ALA A 155 -3.17 14.78 -3.58
CA ALA A 155 -2.89 13.35 -3.56
C ALA A 155 -4.17 12.51 -3.49
N GLY A 156 -5.17 12.97 -2.72
CA GLY A 156 -6.49 12.32 -2.62
C GLY A 156 -7.24 12.34 -3.95
N VAL A 157 -7.22 13.44 -4.69
CA VAL A 157 -7.83 13.51 -6.02
C VAL A 157 -7.09 12.61 -7.01
N LEU A 158 -5.76 12.64 -7.02
CA LEU A 158 -4.94 11.79 -7.90
C LEU A 158 -5.20 10.29 -7.66
N VAL A 159 -5.26 9.85 -6.39
CA VAL A 159 -5.50 8.43 -6.07
C VAL A 159 -6.94 7.99 -6.34
N ILE A 160 -7.91 8.91 -6.28
CA ILE A 160 -9.29 8.65 -6.70
C ILE A 160 -9.34 8.39 -8.20
N CYS A 161 -8.62 9.21 -8.98
CA CYS A 161 -8.58 9.19 -10.44
C CYS A 161 -7.50 8.23 -11.01
N ASP A 162 -6.89 7.38 -10.19
CA ASP A 162 -5.98 6.34 -10.68
C ASP A 162 -6.78 5.13 -11.18
N GLY A 163 -6.70 4.84 -12.49
CA GLY A 163 -7.47 3.77 -13.12
C GLY A 163 -7.11 2.38 -12.60
N VAL A 164 -5.82 2.13 -12.26
CA VAL A 164 -5.40 0.85 -11.68
C VAL A 164 -6.02 0.63 -10.32
N LEU A 165 -5.90 1.59 -9.41
CA LEU A 165 -6.49 1.49 -8.07
C LEU A 165 -8.02 1.52 -8.10
N HIS A 166 -8.61 2.24 -9.07
CA HIS A 166 -10.05 2.28 -9.22
C HIS A 166 -10.60 0.90 -9.61
N LEU A 167 -10.10 0.33 -10.69
CA LEU A 167 -10.57 -0.97 -11.17
C LEU A 167 -10.28 -2.09 -10.16
N GLN A 168 -9.07 -2.16 -9.63
CA GLN A 168 -8.70 -3.18 -8.63
C GLN A 168 -9.55 -3.11 -7.36
N SER A 169 -10.09 -1.94 -7.03
CA SER A 169 -11.05 -1.79 -5.91
C SER A 169 -12.46 -2.27 -6.24
N ARG A 170 -12.75 -2.58 -7.50
CA ARG A 170 -14.06 -3.00 -7.98
C ARG A 170 -14.09 -4.45 -8.44
N MET A 171 -13.01 -5.17 -8.19
CA MET A 171 -12.84 -6.57 -8.57
C MET A 171 -12.47 -7.40 -7.35
N GLY A 172 -12.95 -8.63 -7.29
CA GLY A 172 -12.60 -9.61 -6.25
C GLY A 172 -11.18 -10.16 -6.43
N MET A 173 -10.21 -9.23 -6.62
CA MET A 173 -8.79 -9.52 -6.83
C MET A 173 -7.99 -9.32 -5.55
N LEU A 174 -6.79 -9.91 -5.49
CA LEU A 174 -5.95 -9.89 -4.30
C LEU A 174 -5.11 -8.60 -4.20
N ASP A 175 -4.75 -7.97 -5.32
CA ASP A 175 -3.70 -6.96 -5.41
C ASP A 175 -4.05 -5.64 -4.72
N ILE A 176 -5.33 -5.32 -4.59
CA ILE A 176 -5.77 -4.12 -3.85
C ILE A 176 -5.49 -4.25 -2.34
N PHE A 177 -5.59 -5.46 -1.77
CA PHE A 177 -5.33 -5.68 -0.35
C PHE A 177 -3.84 -5.58 -0.04
N ILE A 178 -2.95 -6.11 -0.90
CA ILE A 178 -1.50 -5.93 -0.70
C ILE A 178 -1.12 -4.44 -0.81
N ALA A 179 -1.71 -3.70 -1.77
CA ALA A 179 -1.50 -2.26 -1.90
C ALA A 179 -1.93 -1.51 -0.63
N LEU A 180 -3.09 -1.86 -0.05
CA LEU A 180 -3.58 -1.29 1.20
C LEU A 180 -2.60 -1.51 2.36
N PHE A 181 -2.21 -2.77 2.60
CA PHE A 181 -1.39 -3.11 3.76
C PHE A 181 0.03 -2.55 3.65
N VAL A 182 0.62 -2.56 2.47
CA VAL A 182 1.93 -1.96 2.21
C VAL A 182 1.89 -0.44 2.41
N LEU A 183 0.87 0.24 1.88
CA LEU A 183 0.70 1.69 2.06
C LEU A 183 0.48 2.05 3.54
N ALA A 184 -0.32 1.26 4.26
CA ALA A 184 -0.55 1.46 5.69
C ALA A 184 0.73 1.27 6.50
N ALA A 185 1.51 0.22 6.20
CA ALA A 185 2.82 -0.01 6.82
C ALA A 185 3.78 1.16 6.58
N PHE A 186 3.83 1.67 5.34
CA PHE A 186 4.60 2.87 5.02
C PHE A 186 4.16 4.08 5.86
N GLY A 187 2.86 4.29 6.01
CA GLY A 187 2.30 5.33 6.88
C GLY A 187 2.75 5.19 8.35
N CYS A 188 2.74 3.96 8.88
CA CYS A 188 3.25 3.66 10.21
C CYS A 188 4.74 3.97 10.35
N LEU A 189 5.57 3.64 9.35
CA LEU A 189 7.01 3.94 9.37
C LEU A 189 7.30 5.45 9.36
N LEU A 190 6.48 6.24 8.68
CA LEU A 190 6.60 7.70 8.73
C LEU A 190 6.22 8.26 10.11
N CYS A 191 5.23 7.66 10.77
CA CYS A 191 4.88 8.00 12.16
C CYS A 191 5.99 7.61 13.14
N ASP A 192 6.56 6.42 12.97
CA ASP A 192 7.70 5.93 13.75
C ASP A 192 8.92 6.84 13.61
N ARG A 193 9.26 7.23 12.38
CA ARG A 193 10.34 8.17 12.10
C ARG A 193 10.15 9.51 12.83
N ASP A 194 8.98 10.10 12.74
CA ASP A 194 8.71 11.37 13.42
C ASP A 194 8.83 11.21 14.95
N GLN A 195 8.27 10.13 15.54
CA GLN A 195 8.33 9.84 16.97
C GLN A 195 9.78 9.64 17.46
N VAL A 196 10.62 8.93 16.69
CA VAL A 196 12.04 8.75 17.02
C VAL A 196 12.76 10.10 17.08
N ARG A 197 12.50 10.96 16.11
CA ARG A 197 13.12 12.29 16.05
C ARG A 197 12.66 13.17 17.21
N GLU A 198 11.39 13.09 17.62
CA GLU A 198 10.88 13.78 18.81
C GLU A 198 11.58 13.28 20.09
N ARG A 199 11.70 11.95 20.27
CA ARG A 199 12.41 11.37 21.44
C ARG A 199 13.88 11.77 21.48
N LEU A 200 14.57 11.80 20.34
CA LEU A 200 15.96 12.26 20.25
C LEU A 200 16.08 13.78 20.48
N ALA A 201 15.13 14.58 20.01
CA ALA A 201 15.08 16.02 20.29
C ALA A 201 14.93 16.29 21.80
N THR A 202 14.07 15.52 22.50
CA THR A 202 13.98 15.56 23.96
C THR A 202 15.32 15.21 24.61
N ALA A 203 16.01 14.15 24.15
CA ALA A 203 17.30 13.77 24.67
C ALA A 203 18.38 14.86 24.48
N VAL A 204 18.34 15.59 23.36
CA VAL A 204 19.21 16.74 23.10
C VAL A 204 18.91 17.89 24.06
N ARG A 205 17.64 18.24 24.22
CA ARG A 205 17.18 19.33 25.11
C ARG A 205 17.53 19.08 26.56
N GLU A 206 17.36 17.86 27.03
CA GLU A 206 17.64 17.45 28.41
C GLU A 206 19.12 17.10 28.66
N GLY A 207 19.98 17.17 27.65
CA GLY A 207 21.44 17.00 27.79
C GLY A 207 21.94 15.57 27.97
N TRP A 208 21.07 14.55 27.87
CA TRP A 208 21.48 13.15 28.04
C TRP A 208 21.77 12.40 26.73
N ILE A 209 21.76 13.13 25.59
CA ILE A 209 22.14 12.55 24.29
C ILE A 209 23.57 12.00 24.29
N ASP A 210 24.48 12.65 25.03
CA ASP A 210 25.90 12.33 25.13
C ASP A 210 26.26 11.36 26.27
N ALA A 211 25.30 10.88 27.04
CA ALA A 211 25.50 9.91 28.13
C ALA A 211 26.11 8.59 27.63
N SER A 212 25.96 8.30 26.35
CA SER A 212 26.58 7.14 25.66
C SER A 212 27.10 7.53 24.28
N PRO A 213 28.24 6.99 23.83
CA PRO A 213 28.72 7.21 22.46
C PRO A 213 27.77 6.66 21.38
N TYR A 214 26.82 5.80 21.76
CA TYR A 214 25.83 5.17 20.89
C TYR A 214 24.47 5.90 20.90
N GLY A 215 24.32 6.92 21.77
CA GLY A 215 23.06 7.59 22.07
C GLY A 215 22.11 6.75 22.94
N PRO A 216 20.90 7.26 23.21
CA PRO A 216 19.95 6.62 24.09
C PRO A 216 19.23 5.42 23.45
N ARG A 217 18.66 4.56 24.32
CA ARG A 217 17.62 3.60 23.93
C ARG A 217 16.29 4.33 23.81
N LEU A 218 15.55 4.07 22.72
CA LEU A 218 14.34 4.81 22.37
C LEU A 218 13.03 4.16 22.88
N GLY A 219 13.12 3.06 23.64
CA GLY A 219 11.96 2.35 24.15
C GLY A 219 11.14 1.65 23.08
N PHE A 220 9.96 1.15 23.44
CA PHE A 220 9.10 0.42 22.51
C PHE A 220 8.51 1.36 21.43
N ARG A 221 8.44 0.86 20.21
CA ARG A 221 8.07 1.62 19.00
C ARG A 221 6.78 1.05 18.41
N TRP A 222 5.65 1.48 18.93
CA TRP A 222 4.32 0.99 18.56
C TRP A 222 4.03 1.13 17.06
N TRP A 223 4.47 2.23 16.44
CA TRP A 223 4.28 2.44 15.01
C TRP A 223 5.09 1.44 14.17
N ARG A 224 6.32 1.12 14.59
CA ARG A 224 7.13 0.10 13.94
C ARG A 224 6.53 -1.29 14.10
N PHE A 225 6.03 -1.61 15.30
CA PHE A 225 5.29 -2.86 15.54
C PHE A 225 4.05 -2.95 14.63
N GLY A 226 3.24 -1.88 14.55
CA GLY A 226 2.09 -1.80 13.64
C GLY A 226 2.48 -1.97 12.17
N ALA A 227 3.63 -1.42 11.75
CA ALA A 227 4.15 -1.65 10.40
C ALA A 227 4.48 -3.13 10.15
N GLY A 228 5.08 -3.83 11.12
CA GLY A 228 5.34 -5.27 11.02
C GLY A 228 4.06 -6.10 10.92
N VAL A 229 3.03 -5.78 11.72
CA VAL A 229 1.72 -6.43 11.59
C VAL A 229 1.16 -6.26 10.18
N LEU A 230 1.16 -5.03 9.65
CA LEU A 230 0.63 -4.73 8.31
C LEU A 230 1.45 -5.39 7.19
N LEU A 231 2.76 -5.51 7.34
CA LEU A 231 3.63 -6.24 6.40
C LEU A 231 3.39 -7.75 6.44
N GLY A 232 3.12 -8.29 7.62
CA GLY A 232 2.69 -9.67 7.78
C GLY A 232 1.35 -9.94 7.08
N LEU A 233 0.38 -9.02 7.22
CA LEU A 233 -0.89 -9.08 6.49
C LEU A 233 -0.67 -8.96 4.97
N ALA A 234 0.23 -8.08 4.50
CA ALA A 234 0.57 -7.99 3.08
C ALA A 234 1.15 -9.31 2.55
N THR A 235 2.03 -9.97 3.32
CA THR A 235 2.61 -11.28 2.97
C THR A 235 1.55 -12.38 3.01
N ALA A 236 0.57 -12.27 3.92
CA ALA A 236 -0.57 -13.20 4.02
C ALA A 236 -1.60 -13.03 2.88
N VAL A 237 -1.55 -11.93 2.11
CA VAL A 237 -2.28 -11.75 0.85
C VAL A 237 -1.54 -12.41 -0.32
N LYS A 238 -0.28 -12.05 -0.50
CA LYS A 238 0.63 -12.60 -1.53
C LYS A 238 2.05 -12.61 -0.97
N TRP A 239 2.83 -13.64 -1.26
CA TRP A 239 4.23 -13.73 -0.79
C TRP A 239 5.11 -12.58 -1.29
N SER A 240 4.73 -11.89 -2.39
CA SER A 240 5.40 -10.67 -2.81
C SER A 240 5.39 -9.56 -1.75
N GLY A 241 4.49 -9.61 -0.76
CA GLY A 241 4.52 -8.75 0.43
C GLY A 241 5.85 -8.79 1.19
N ALA A 242 6.56 -9.94 1.15
CA ALA A 242 7.88 -10.10 1.76
C ALA A 242 8.96 -9.15 1.17
N TYR A 243 8.79 -8.70 -0.08
CA TYR A 243 9.70 -7.73 -0.69
C TYR A 243 9.71 -6.41 0.11
N TRP A 244 8.54 -5.96 0.55
CA TRP A 244 8.43 -4.77 1.39
C TRP A 244 8.86 -5.02 2.85
N VAL A 245 8.77 -6.25 3.38
CA VAL A 245 9.35 -6.57 4.70
C VAL A 245 10.85 -6.28 4.69
N ILE A 246 11.56 -6.74 3.65
CA ILE A 246 13.01 -6.51 3.50
C ILE A 246 13.29 -5.01 3.28
N ALA A 247 12.64 -4.40 2.30
CA ALA A 247 12.90 -3.02 1.92
C ALA A 247 12.59 -2.02 3.05
N PHE A 248 11.47 -2.22 3.75
CA PHE A 248 11.06 -1.35 4.86
C PHE A 248 11.86 -1.63 6.13
N GLY A 249 12.34 -2.86 6.33
CA GLY A 249 13.33 -3.17 7.36
C GLY A 249 14.62 -2.36 7.17
N LEU A 250 15.16 -2.34 5.95
CA LEU A 250 16.33 -1.51 5.59
C LEU A 250 16.04 -0.01 5.73
N LEU A 251 14.85 0.44 5.32
CA LEU A 251 14.41 1.83 5.48
C LEU A 251 14.34 2.26 6.95
N CYS A 252 13.88 1.37 7.85
CA CYS A 252 13.89 1.62 9.30
C CYS A 252 15.30 1.88 9.82
N VAL A 253 16.25 1.01 9.46
CA VAL A 253 17.65 1.16 9.89
C VAL A 253 18.25 2.46 9.33
N ALA A 254 17.97 2.79 8.07
CA ALA A 254 18.43 4.04 7.48
C ALA A 254 17.85 5.28 8.20
N PHE A 255 16.58 5.26 8.57
CA PHE A 255 15.94 6.33 9.35
C PHE A 255 16.56 6.47 10.74
N ASP A 256 16.86 5.37 11.41
CA ASP A 256 17.48 5.38 12.75
C ASP A 256 18.91 5.94 12.69
N ILE A 257 19.71 5.52 11.71
CA ILE A 257 21.07 6.07 11.49
C ILE A 257 20.98 7.58 11.23
N ALA A 258 20.11 8.01 10.32
CA ALA A 258 19.95 9.42 9.97
C ALA A 258 19.48 10.26 11.17
N ALA A 259 18.55 9.73 11.99
CA ALA A 259 18.06 10.42 13.18
C ALA A 259 19.16 10.57 14.23
N ARG A 260 19.92 9.51 14.55
CA ARG A 260 21.04 9.53 15.48
C ARG A 260 22.18 10.47 15.01
N ARG A 261 22.47 10.48 13.69
CA ARG A 261 23.45 11.41 13.10
C ARG A 261 22.99 12.86 13.26
N THR A 262 21.72 13.16 12.99
CA THR A 262 21.16 14.52 13.16
C THR A 262 21.18 14.96 14.64
N ALA A 263 20.96 14.02 15.57
CA ALA A 263 21.03 14.28 17.00
C ALA A 263 22.45 14.54 17.52
N GLY A 264 23.50 14.30 16.70
CA GLY A 264 24.90 14.48 17.08
C GLY A 264 25.49 13.32 17.89
N VAL A 265 24.89 12.12 17.83
CA VAL A 265 25.44 10.91 18.46
C VAL A 265 26.83 10.63 17.90
N ARG A 266 27.83 10.41 18.78
CA ARG A 266 29.25 10.24 18.38
C ARG A 266 29.49 9.07 17.44
N ARG A 267 28.79 7.94 17.62
CA ARG A 267 28.88 6.73 16.78
C ARG A 267 27.48 6.33 16.26
N PRO A 268 26.88 7.08 15.34
CA PRO A 268 25.48 6.93 14.96
C PRO A 268 25.17 5.58 14.28
N TRP A 269 26.09 5.07 13.44
CA TRP A 269 25.95 3.76 12.79
C TRP A 269 25.98 2.62 13.81
N VAL A 270 26.99 2.61 14.67
CA VAL A 270 27.12 1.58 15.73
C VAL A 270 25.97 1.70 16.72
N GLY A 271 25.52 2.94 17.00
CA GLY A 271 24.35 3.19 17.84
C GLY A 271 23.07 2.57 17.28
N ALA A 272 22.79 2.78 16.00
CA ALA A 272 21.65 2.17 15.33
C ALA A 272 21.75 0.63 15.32
N LEU A 273 22.91 0.08 14.98
CA LEU A 273 23.10 -1.39 14.98
C LEU A 273 22.92 -2.00 16.38
N ARG A 274 23.44 -1.38 17.43
CA ARG A 274 23.39 -1.92 18.80
C ARG A 274 22.04 -1.70 19.50
N GLN A 275 21.38 -0.57 19.22
CA GLN A 275 20.19 -0.16 19.96
C GLN A 275 18.88 -0.42 19.20
N ASP A 276 18.93 -0.38 17.86
CA ASP A 276 17.69 -0.37 17.05
C ASP A 276 17.56 -1.57 16.11
N LEU A 277 18.66 -2.27 15.73
CA LEU A 277 18.62 -3.36 14.74
C LEU A 277 17.79 -4.56 15.23
N LEU A 278 18.08 -5.07 16.45
CA LEU A 278 17.28 -6.18 17.00
C LEU A 278 15.82 -5.83 17.20
N PRO A 279 15.45 -4.67 17.79
CA PRO A 279 14.06 -4.21 17.81
C PRO A 279 13.43 -4.07 16.43
N ALA A 280 14.19 -3.64 15.41
CA ALA A 280 13.69 -3.56 14.04
C ALA A 280 13.48 -4.96 13.42
N ALA A 281 14.44 -5.85 13.54
CA ALA A 281 14.35 -7.22 13.07
C ALA A 281 13.18 -7.97 13.73
N TRP A 282 12.98 -7.77 15.03
CA TRP A 282 11.83 -8.34 15.72
C TRP A 282 10.51 -7.73 15.22
N ALA A 283 10.39 -6.40 15.20
CA ALA A 283 9.14 -5.74 14.88
C ALA A 283 8.75 -5.89 13.39
N ILE A 284 9.71 -5.82 12.47
CA ILE A 284 9.45 -5.90 11.02
C ILE A 284 9.58 -7.34 10.50
N GLY A 285 10.55 -8.12 11.00
CA GLY A 285 10.78 -9.49 10.56
C GLY A 285 9.89 -10.49 11.30
N VAL A 286 10.17 -10.71 12.60
CA VAL A 286 9.51 -11.78 13.37
C VAL A 286 8.00 -11.55 13.47
N VAL A 287 7.55 -10.33 13.76
CA VAL A 287 6.11 -10.01 13.85
C VAL A 287 5.42 -10.27 12.51
N SER A 288 6.04 -9.91 11.38
CA SER A 288 5.45 -10.19 10.06
C SER A 288 5.28 -11.69 9.80
N VAL A 289 6.28 -12.51 10.18
CA VAL A 289 6.19 -13.98 10.07
C VAL A 289 5.09 -14.54 10.97
N LEU A 290 5.00 -14.06 12.21
CA LEU A 290 3.96 -14.52 13.14
C LEU A 290 2.55 -14.16 12.66
N VAL A 291 2.36 -12.97 12.10
CA VAL A 291 1.07 -12.55 11.52
C VAL A 291 0.74 -13.36 10.27
N TYR A 292 1.73 -13.61 9.41
CA TYR A 292 1.57 -14.50 8.26
C TYR A 292 1.12 -15.91 8.70
N LEU A 293 1.82 -16.52 9.65
CA LEU A 293 1.44 -17.83 10.18
C LEU A 293 0.07 -17.79 10.87
N GLY A 294 -0.25 -16.69 11.57
CA GLY A 294 -1.56 -16.48 12.18
C GLY A 294 -2.70 -16.43 11.17
N SER A 295 -2.48 -15.99 9.93
CA SER A 295 -3.52 -16.00 8.89
C SER A 295 -3.94 -17.41 8.47
N TRP A 296 -3.09 -18.41 8.70
CA TRP A 296 -3.34 -19.83 8.44
C TRP A 296 -4.06 -20.56 9.59
N TRP A 297 -4.55 -19.82 10.59
CA TRP A 297 -5.14 -20.41 11.81
C TRP A 297 -6.21 -21.48 11.53
N ALA A 298 -7.12 -21.23 10.56
CA ALA A 298 -8.18 -22.17 10.21
C ALA A 298 -7.62 -23.42 9.50
N TRP A 299 -6.62 -23.25 8.65
CA TRP A 299 -5.89 -24.33 8.00
C TRP A 299 -5.18 -25.23 9.04
N PHE A 300 -4.53 -24.63 10.05
CA PHE A 300 -3.90 -25.39 11.14
C PHE A 300 -4.90 -26.14 12.01
N ALA A 301 -6.09 -25.57 12.20
CA ALA A 301 -7.16 -26.17 13.01
C ALA A 301 -7.98 -27.24 12.27
N SER A 302 -7.84 -27.33 10.95
CA SER A 302 -8.57 -28.28 10.11
C SER A 302 -7.80 -29.58 9.91
N GLU A 303 -8.54 -30.69 9.76
CA GLU A 303 -7.99 -31.99 9.34
C GLU A 303 -8.15 -32.21 7.82
N THR A 304 -9.02 -31.44 7.15
CA THR A 304 -9.38 -31.63 5.73
C THR A 304 -8.91 -30.50 4.82
N ALA A 305 -8.18 -29.52 5.35
CA ALA A 305 -7.65 -28.43 4.53
C ALA A 305 -6.64 -28.96 3.50
N THR A 306 -6.62 -28.31 2.34
CA THR A 306 -5.72 -28.66 1.23
C THR A 306 -4.27 -28.77 1.72
N ASP A 307 -3.62 -29.88 1.40
CA ASP A 307 -2.23 -30.20 1.72
C ASP A 307 -1.87 -30.15 3.24
N ARG A 308 -2.88 -30.18 4.12
CA ARG A 308 -2.67 -30.12 5.58
C ARG A 308 -1.81 -31.25 6.11
N HIS A 309 -1.92 -32.43 5.53
CA HIS A 309 -1.20 -33.65 5.87
C HIS A 309 -0.15 -34.04 4.82
N TYR A 310 0.35 -33.07 4.04
CA TYR A 310 1.24 -33.35 2.90
C TYR A 310 2.47 -34.19 3.28
N VAL A 311 3.12 -33.93 4.44
CA VAL A 311 4.29 -34.70 4.90
C VAL A 311 3.97 -36.13 5.36
N GLU A 312 2.69 -36.43 5.58
CA GLU A 312 2.21 -37.76 6.00
C GLU A 312 1.85 -38.64 4.79
N MET A 313 1.87 -38.07 3.57
CA MET A 313 1.64 -38.82 2.34
C MET A 313 2.84 -39.75 2.04
N GLU A 314 2.56 -40.85 1.37
CA GLU A 314 3.58 -41.83 0.99
C GLU A 314 4.74 -41.19 0.20
N GLY A 315 5.96 -41.45 0.65
CA GLY A 315 7.19 -40.99 0.01
C GLY A 315 7.75 -39.64 0.51
N VAL A 316 7.01 -38.90 1.34
CA VAL A 316 7.50 -37.69 1.99
C VAL A 316 7.98 -38.02 3.40
N GLY A 317 9.20 -38.49 3.57
CA GLY A 317 9.75 -38.86 4.87
C GLY A 317 9.98 -37.65 5.80
N ASP A 318 10.27 -37.94 7.08
CA ASP A 318 10.51 -36.92 8.12
C ASP A 318 11.74 -36.04 7.85
N GLY A 319 12.71 -36.49 7.09
CA GLY A 319 13.93 -35.76 6.79
C GLY A 319 14.71 -35.28 8.04
N PRO A 320 15.67 -34.36 7.89
CA PRO A 320 16.45 -33.83 9.00
C PRO A 320 15.65 -32.91 9.94
N PHE A 321 14.45 -32.49 9.54
CA PHE A 321 13.57 -31.60 10.30
C PHE A 321 12.41 -32.34 10.97
N GLY A 322 12.50 -33.65 11.23
CA GLY A 322 11.45 -34.44 11.87
C GLY A 322 11.02 -33.93 13.26
N PHE A 323 11.86 -33.14 13.92
CA PHE A 323 11.53 -32.48 15.19
C PHE A 323 10.55 -31.28 15.05
N VAL A 324 10.35 -30.78 13.83
CA VAL A 324 9.38 -29.71 13.56
C VAL A 324 7.98 -30.31 13.40
N PRO A 325 6.92 -29.72 13.99
CA PRO A 325 5.55 -30.21 13.85
C PRO A 325 5.16 -30.47 12.39
N ALA A 326 4.50 -31.61 12.12
CA ALA A 326 4.11 -32.04 10.79
C ALA A 326 3.33 -30.96 10.02
N ALA A 327 2.43 -30.25 10.70
CA ALA A 327 1.67 -29.15 10.12
C ALA A 327 2.55 -28.00 9.56
N LEU A 328 3.59 -27.61 10.27
CA LEU A 328 4.50 -26.57 9.80
C LEU A 328 5.35 -27.07 8.62
N ARG A 329 5.75 -28.32 8.62
CA ARG A 329 6.45 -28.96 7.50
C ARG A 329 5.56 -29.06 6.28
N SER A 330 4.28 -29.44 6.46
CA SER A 330 3.29 -29.47 5.37
C SER A 330 3.06 -28.07 4.78
N LEU A 331 2.92 -27.03 5.62
CA LEU A 331 2.79 -25.65 5.14
C LEU A 331 4.05 -25.18 4.38
N PHE A 332 5.24 -25.58 4.82
CA PHE A 332 6.47 -25.26 4.13
C PHE A 332 6.53 -25.94 2.75
N LEU A 333 6.23 -27.23 2.66
CA LEU A 333 6.18 -27.96 1.39
C LEU A 333 5.11 -27.42 0.44
N TYR A 334 3.90 -27.18 0.95
CA TYR A 334 2.86 -26.51 0.19
C TYR A 334 3.36 -25.17 -0.38
N THR A 335 3.98 -24.33 0.46
CA THR A 335 4.51 -23.03 0.03
C THR A 335 5.60 -23.19 -1.03
N THR A 336 6.51 -24.14 -0.88
CA THR A 336 7.59 -24.38 -1.87
C THR A 336 7.04 -24.90 -3.19
N ASN A 337 6.06 -25.81 -3.18
CA ASN A 337 5.43 -26.32 -4.39
C ASN A 337 4.70 -25.22 -5.17
N VAL A 338 3.97 -24.34 -4.46
CA VAL A 338 3.30 -23.21 -5.11
C VAL A 338 4.31 -22.18 -5.64
N LEU A 339 5.41 -21.94 -4.95
CA LEU A 339 6.47 -21.07 -5.46
C LEU A 339 7.15 -21.67 -6.69
N ASP A 340 7.38 -22.98 -6.70
CA ASP A 340 7.92 -23.69 -7.85
C ASP A 340 6.96 -23.63 -9.05
N PHE A 341 5.67 -23.89 -8.84
CA PHE A 341 4.63 -23.67 -9.85
C PHE A 341 4.71 -22.25 -10.43
N HIS A 342 4.74 -21.23 -9.58
CA HIS A 342 4.81 -19.84 -10.04
C HIS A 342 6.12 -19.50 -10.76
N SER A 343 7.24 -20.10 -10.37
CA SER A 343 8.55 -19.86 -11.02
C SER A 343 8.61 -20.49 -12.41
N ASN A 344 7.93 -21.62 -12.60
CA ASN A 344 7.88 -22.37 -13.83
C ASN A 344 6.73 -21.96 -14.77
N LEU A 345 5.85 -21.04 -14.33
CA LEU A 345 4.80 -20.48 -15.17
C LEU A 345 5.43 -19.59 -16.25
N SER A 346 5.95 -20.21 -17.32
CA SER A 346 6.58 -19.53 -18.45
C SER A 346 5.57 -19.28 -19.56
N THR A 347 5.89 -18.28 -20.40
CA THR A 347 5.17 -18.05 -21.64
C THR A 347 5.46 -19.19 -22.61
N PRO A 348 4.44 -19.89 -23.16
CA PRO A 348 4.66 -20.88 -24.20
C PRO A 348 5.40 -20.29 -25.40
N GLU A 349 6.36 -21.01 -25.95
CA GLU A 349 7.04 -20.60 -27.19
C GLU A 349 6.03 -20.48 -28.32
N GLY A 350 5.99 -19.32 -28.96
CA GLY A 350 5.15 -19.06 -30.13
C GLY A 350 3.70 -18.67 -29.85
N ASP A 351 3.22 -18.74 -28.59
CA ASP A 351 1.85 -18.36 -28.20
C ASP A 351 1.81 -17.58 -26.86
N PRO A 352 2.34 -16.35 -26.84
CA PRO A 352 2.28 -15.52 -25.64
C PRO A 352 0.83 -15.13 -25.32
N HIS A 353 0.49 -15.14 -24.02
CA HIS A 353 -0.83 -14.66 -23.59
C HIS A 353 -1.06 -13.21 -24.10
N PRO A 354 -2.21 -12.88 -24.73
CA PRO A 354 -2.44 -11.59 -25.38
C PRO A 354 -2.19 -10.38 -24.47
N TRP A 355 -2.40 -10.53 -23.16
CA TRP A 355 -2.25 -9.45 -22.16
C TRP A 355 -1.00 -9.60 -21.30
N GLU A 356 -0.07 -10.45 -21.67
CA GLU A 356 1.19 -10.56 -20.95
C GLU A 356 1.97 -9.26 -21.02
N SER A 357 2.61 -8.90 -19.88
CA SER A 357 3.43 -7.70 -19.78
C SER A 357 4.68 -7.97 -18.95
N LYS A 358 5.75 -7.24 -19.22
CA LYS A 358 7.03 -7.36 -18.51
C LYS A 358 7.26 -6.14 -17.60
N PRO A 359 8.06 -6.28 -16.52
CA PRO A 359 8.19 -5.24 -15.48
C PRO A 359 8.63 -3.87 -16.02
N TRP A 360 9.40 -3.80 -17.10
CA TRP A 360 9.81 -2.52 -17.70
C TRP A 360 8.68 -1.74 -18.38
N THR A 361 7.54 -2.40 -18.69
CA THR A 361 6.37 -1.74 -19.27
C THR A 361 5.43 -1.16 -18.22
N TRP A 362 5.54 -1.64 -16.96
CA TRP A 362 4.60 -1.28 -15.90
C TRP A 362 4.69 0.17 -15.44
N PRO A 363 5.89 0.80 -15.31
CA PRO A 363 5.96 2.18 -14.84
C PRO A 363 5.10 3.14 -15.65
N MET A 364 4.96 2.92 -16.95
CA MET A 364 4.15 3.76 -17.85
C MET A 364 2.80 3.12 -18.23
N GLY A 365 2.46 1.94 -17.71
CA GLY A 365 1.20 1.26 -18.05
C GLY A 365 1.05 0.98 -19.54
N LEU A 366 2.16 0.60 -20.22
CA LEU A 366 2.18 0.45 -21.69
C LEU A 366 1.41 -0.77 -22.19
N ARG A 367 1.22 -1.79 -21.36
CA ARG A 367 0.43 -2.98 -21.66
C ARG A 367 -0.62 -3.16 -20.59
N PRO A 368 -1.87 -2.72 -20.81
CA PRO A 368 -2.98 -2.89 -19.89
C PRO A 368 -3.45 -4.35 -19.86
N MET A 369 -4.52 -4.64 -19.13
CA MET A 369 -5.10 -5.98 -19.06
C MET A 369 -6.61 -5.94 -19.18
N LEU A 370 -7.16 -6.72 -20.10
CA LEU A 370 -8.60 -6.86 -20.29
C LEU A 370 -9.13 -7.91 -19.28
N TYR A 371 -10.11 -7.51 -18.47
CA TYR A 371 -10.74 -8.36 -17.46
C TYR A 371 -12.08 -8.89 -17.91
N TYR A 372 -12.78 -8.11 -18.72
CA TYR A 372 -14.09 -8.48 -19.25
C TYR A 372 -14.28 -7.83 -20.61
N PHE A 373 -14.92 -8.57 -21.51
CA PHE A 373 -15.30 -8.06 -22.83
C PHE A 373 -16.56 -8.79 -23.31
N GLU A 374 -17.56 -8.03 -23.68
CA GLU A 374 -18.76 -8.51 -24.35
C GLU A 374 -19.15 -7.51 -25.44
N SER A 375 -19.65 -8.00 -26.57
CA SER A 375 -20.07 -7.15 -27.71
C SER A 375 -21.27 -7.77 -28.45
N GLY A 376 -21.89 -6.99 -29.29
CA GLY A 376 -23.00 -7.41 -30.14
C GLY A 376 -24.37 -7.30 -29.47
N GLU A 377 -25.34 -8.11 -29.92
CA GLU A 377 -26.75 -8.00 -29.55
C GLU A 377 -27.05 -8.18 -28.05
N ASN A 378 -26.17 -8.82 -27.32
CA ASN A 378 -26.33 -9.03 -25.87
C ASN A 378 -25.98 -7.79 -25.05
N VAL A 379 -25.25 -6.81 -25.63
CA VAL A 379 -24.89 -5.56 -24.97
C VAL A 379 -25.79 -4.46 -25.46
N THR A 380 -26.62 -3.93 -24.56
CA THR A 380 -27.58 -2.86 -24.86
C THR A 380 -27.29 -1.62 -24.02
N GLY A 381 -27.78 -0.45 -24.44
CA GLY A 381 -27.71 0.78 -23.65
C GLY A 381 -26.71 1.82 -24.17
N CYS A 382 -25.94 1.54 -25.21
CA CYS A 382 -25.06 2.54 -25.84
C CYS A 382 -25.75 3.45 -26.86
N GLY A 383 -27.03 3.17 -27.21
CA GLY A 383 -27.81 3.95 -28.17
C GLY A 383 -27.60 3.56 -29.65
N GLU A 384 -26.79 2.54 -29.91
CA GLU A 384 -26.51 2.01 -31.26
C GLU A 384 -26.71 0.48 -31.31
N THR A 385 -26.59 -0.12 -32.50
CA THR A 385 -26.72 -1.56 -32.72
C THR A 385 -25.48 -2.37 -32.31
N GLU A 386 -24.31 -1.75 -32.35
CA GLU A 386 -23.04 -2.36 -31.97
C GLU A 386 -22.49 -1.74 -30.69
N CYS A 387 -22.88 -2.31 -29.57
CA CYS A 387 -22.39 -1.95 -28.25
C CYS A 387 -21.25 -2.85 -27.80
N VAL A 388 -20.36 -2.30 -26.99
CA VAL A 388 -19.29 -3.01 -26.29
C VAL A 388 -19.39 -2.70 -24.79
N SER A 389 -19.34 -3.72 -23.96
CA SER A 389 -19.07 -3.62 -22.53
C SER A 389 -17.72 -4.25 -22.23
N ALA A 390 -16.77 -3.46 -21.75
CA ALA A 390 -15.43 -3.95 -21.48
C ALA A 390 -14.90 -3.38 -20.16
N THR A 391 -14.16 -4.21 -19.43
CA THR A 391 -13.46 -3.78 -18.21
C THR A 391 -11.96 -3.97 -18.39
N MET A 392 -11.22 -2.86 -18.40
CA MET A 392 -9.80 -2.86 -18.74
C MET A 392 -8.95 -2.24 -17.63
N LEU A 393 -8.00 -3.00 -17.10
CA LEU A 393 -7.02 -2.50 -16.14
C LEU A 393 -6.02 -1.60 -16.87
N VAL A 394 -6.23 -0.31 -16.80
CA VAL A 394 -5.39 0.70 -17.42
C VAL A 394 -5.03 1.78 -16.41
N GLY A 395 -3.77 2.16 -16.36
CA GLY A 395 -3.33 3.31 -15.56
C GLY A 395 -3.75 4.61 -16.23
N THR A 396 -4.25 5.60 -15.47
CA THR A 396 -4.61 6.92 -16.01
C THR A 396 -3.38 7.55 -16.69
N PRO A 397 -3.35 7.68 -18.03
CA PRO A 397 -2.17 8.11 -18.80
C PRO A 397 -1.54 9.41 -18.31
N ALA A 398 -2.36 10.40 -17.95
CA ALA A 398 -1.89 11.68 -17.40
C ALA A 398 -1.02 11.54 -16.14
N MET A 399 -1.09 10.41 -15.44
CA MET A 399 -0.22 10.10 -14.29
C MET A 399 0.85 9.07 -14.63
N TRP A 400 0.47 7.94 -15.22
CA TRP A 400 1.37 6.81 -15.44
C TRP A 400 2.46 7.12 -16.47
N TRP A 401 2.14 7.88 -17.53
CA TRP A 401 3.17 8.28 -18.51
C TRP A 401 4.20 9.27 -17.95
N LEU A 402 3.93 9.86 -16.80
CA LEU A 402 4.92 10.67 -16.07
C LEU A 402 5.74 9.86 -15.05
N ALA A 403 5.52 8.55 -14.92
CA ALA A 403 6.23 7.75 -13.91
C ALA A 403 7.74 7.82 -14.06
N LEU A 404 8.29 7.59 -15.26
CA LEU A 404 9.74 7.62 -15.48
C LEU A 404 10.37 8.99 -15.13
N PRO A 405 9.88 10.14 -15.62
CA PRO A 405 10.41 11.44 -15.20
C PRO A 405 10.25 11.72 -13.71
N VAL A 406 9.15 11.27 -13.07
CA VAL A 406 8.93 11.43 -11.62
C VAL A 406 9.92 10.57 -10.82
N LEU A 407 10.14 9.32 -11.22
CA LEU A 407 11.11 8.42 -10.59
C LEU A 407 12.54 8.93 -10.76
N GLY A 408 12.91 9.37 -11.97
CA GLY A 408 14.23 9.97 -12.27
C GLY A 408 14.47 11.24 -11.46
N TRP A 409 13.49 12.15 -11.40
CA TRP A 409 13.56 13.33 -10.55
C TRP A 409 13.67 12.98 -9.07
N GLY A 410 12.87 12.00 -8.65
CA GLY A 410 12.89 11.49 -7.27
C GLY A 410 14.27 10.93 -6.89
N LEU A 411 14.88 10.15 -7.78
CA LEU A 411 16.24 9.61 -7.59
C LEU A 411 17.26 10.74 -7.46
N TRP A 412 17.21 11.73 -8.36
CA TRP A 412 18.08 12.89 -8.29
C TRP A 412 17.91 13.64 -6.96
N ARG A 413 16.67 13.84 -6.49
CA ARG A 413 16.38 14.49 -5.21
C ARG A 413 16.88 13.67 -4.02
N ALA A 414 16.70 12.37 -4.05
CA ALA A 414 17.15 11.48 -2.98
C ALA A 414 18.68 11.46 -2.85
N VAL A 415 19.39 11.34 -3.97
CA VAL A 415 20.85 11.19 -3.98
C VAL A 415 21.55 12.54 -3.81
N PHE A 416 21.27 13.52 -4.67
CA PHE A 416 22.04 14.77 -4.71
C PHE A 416 21.53 15.85 -3.76
N ARG A 417 20.28 15.76 -3.31
CA ARG A 417 19.70 16.71 -2.36
C ARG A 417 19.41 16.10 -0.99
N ALA A 418 19.72 14.82 -0.81
CA ALA A 418 19.49 14.05 0.41
C ALA A 418 18.03 14.20 0.95
N ASP A 419 17.05 14.33 0.02
CA ASP A 419 15.66 14.49 0.38
C ASP A 419 15.07 13.11 0.72
N TRP A 420 15.04 12.80 2.00
CA TRP A 420 14.57 11.52 2.54
C TRP A 420 13.13 11.14 2.10
N ARG A 421 12.29 12.13 1.77
CA ARG A 421 10.90 11.89 1.36
C ARG A 421 10.85 11.17 0.03
N TYR A 422 11.65 11.63 -0.93
CA TYR A 422 11.79 10.95 -2.22
C TYR A 422 12.45 9.59 -2.05
N ALA A 423 13.51 9.48 -1.23
CA ALA A 423 14.15 8.19 -0.97
C ALA A 423 13.15 7.17 -0.40
N ALA A 424 12.32 7.56 0.57
CA ALA A 424 11.32 6.67 1.17
C ALA A 424 10.24 6.23 0.16
N VAL A 425 9.72 7.16 -0.65
CA VAL A 425 8.73 6.84 -1.70
C VAL A 425 9.31 5.91 -2.76
N LEU A 426 10.56 6.16 -3.19
CA LEU A 426 11.26 5.30 -4.15
C LEU A 426 11.52 3.89 -3.60
N VAL A 427 11.86 3.76 -2.30
CA VAL A 427 12.00 2.44 -1.67
C VAL A 427 10.66 1.69 -1.72
N GLY A 428 9.54 2.36 -1.42
CA GLY A 428 8.22 1.74 -1.54
C GLY A 428 7.87 1.30 -2.96
N TYR A 429 8.20 2.12 -3.96
CA TYR A 429 7.95 1.83 -5.37
C TYR A 429 8.86 0.69 -5.88
N PHE A 430 10.16 0.82 -5.69
CA PHE A 430 11.13 -0.16 -6.23
C PHE A 430 11.12 -1.50 -5.50
N ALA A 431 10.69 -1.54 -4.24
CA ALA A 431 10.46 -2.81 -3.54
C ALA A 431 9.43 -3.69 -4.25
N GLY A 432 8.41 -3.09 -4.88
CA GLY A 432 7.41 -3.82 -5.63
C GLY A 432 7.74 -4.05 -7.10
N LEU A 433 8.72 -3.33 -7.66
CA LEU A 433 9.07 -3.42 -9.08
C LEU A 433 10.31 -4.31 -9.33
N LEU A 434 11.42 -4.07 -8.60
CA LEU A 434 12.71 -4.68 -8.92
C LEU A 434 12.74 -6.21 -8.80
N PRO A 435 12.07 -6.84 -7.83
CA PRO A 435 12.11 -8.31 -7.74
C PRO A 435 11.58 -9.03 -8.98
N TRP A 436 10.69 -8.42 -9.74
CA TRP A 436 10.15 -9.03 -10.96
C TRP A 436 11.16 -9.14 -12.11
N PHE A 437 12.30 -8.46 -12.02
CA PHE A 437 13.39 -8.60 -12.98
C PHE A 437 14.26 -9.84 -12.76
N THR A 438 14.05 -10.60 -11.68
CA THR A 438 14.84 -11.80 -11.37
C THR A 438 14.43 -13.03 -12.18
N ASN A 439 13.20 -13.05 -12.73
CA ASN A 439 12.71 -14.13 -13.56
C ASN A 439 11.88 -13.55 -14.72
N LEU A 440 12.54 -13.17 -15.82
CA LEU A 440 11.92 -12.52 -16.96
C LEU A 440 11.20 -13.49 -17.90
N ASP A 441 11.51 -14.77 -17.83
CA ASP A 441 10.84 -15.81 -18.63
C ASP A 441 9.45 -16.14 -18.09
N ARG A 442 9.19 -15.76 -16.85
CA ARG A 442 7.90 -15.93 -16.21
C ARG A 442 6.81 -15.11 -16.91
N GLN A 443 5.63 -15.74 -17.09
CA GLN A 443 4.42 -15.05 -17.51
C GLN A 443 3.98 -14.04 -16.42
N MET A 444 3.89 -12.78 -16.78
CA MET A 444 3.59 -11.67 -15.87
C MET A 444 2.53 -10.74 -16.45
N TYR A 445 1.85 -10.00 -15.57
CA TYR A 445 0.73 -9.16 -15.94
C TYR A 445 0.75 -7.82 -15.22
N PHE A 446 0.11 -6.81 -15.83
CA PHE A 446 0.13 -5.44 -15.33
C PHE A 446 -0.50 -5.27 -13.94
N PHE A 447 -1.41 -6.14 -13.52
CA PHE A 447 -2.00 -6.04 -12.18
C PHE A 447 -0.98 -6.23 -11.04
N TYR A 448 0.19 -6.81 -11.30
CA TYR A 448 1.28 -6.85 -10.33
C TYR A 448 1.82 -5.44 -9.99
N ALA A 449 1.55 -4.44 -10.84
CA ALA A 449 1.91 -3.05 -10.59
C ALA A 449 0.95 -2.32 -9.61
N THR A 450 -0.16 -2.92 -9.21
CA THR A 450 -1.15 -2.29 -8.32
C THR A 450 -0.53 -1.69 -7.05
N PRO A 451 0.36 -2.37 -6.31
CA PRO A 451 0.98 -1.78 -5.13
C PRO A 451 1.94 -0.63 -5.41
N LEU A 452 2.34 -0.40 -6.67
CA LEU A 452 3.21 0.71 -7.07
C LEU A 452 2.43 2.03 -7.19
N ALA A 453 1.15 1.96 -7.54
CA ALA A 453 0.30 3.11 -7.84
C ALA A 453 0.24 4.14 -6.67
N PRO A 454 0.04 3.76 -5.40
CA PRO A 454 0.07 4.73 -4.30
C PRO A 454 1.41 5.48 -4.17
N PHE A 455 2.53 4.80 -4.43
CA PHE A 455 3.86 5.43 -4.39
C PHE A 455 4.11 6.35 -5.58
N LEU A 456 3.58 6.02 -6.77
CA LEU A 456 3.58 6.92 -7.92
C LEU A 456 2.81 8.21 -7.59
N VAL A 457 1.61 8.10 -7.02
CA VAL A 457 0.80 9.25 -6.58
C VAL A 457 1.55 10.10 -5.55
N LEU A 458 2.21 9.48 -4.56
CA LEU A 458 3.03 10.20 -3.57
C LEU A 458 4.23 10.90 -4.23
N GLY A 459 4.90 10.25 -5.18
CA GLY A 459 5.98 10.82 -5.97
C GLY A 459 5.54 12.06 -6.78
N LEU A 460 4.44 11.92 -7.53
CA LEU A 460 3.79 13.02 -8.24
C LEU A 460 3.45 14.18 -7.30
N THR A 461 2.85 13.88 -6.15
CA THR A 461 2.49 14.89 -5.15
C THR A 461 3.71 15.66 -4.64
N LEU A 462 4.85 15.00 -4.43
CA LEU A 462 6.10 15.66 -4.04
C LEU A 462 6.61 16.59 -5.14
N VAL A 463 6.53 16.18 -6.41
CA VAL A 463 6.90 17.01 -7.57
C VAL A 463 5.95 18.22 -7.68
N LEU A 464 4.64 18.00 -7.62
CA LEU A 464 3.65 19.07 -7.65
C LEU A 464 3.83 20.08 -6.50
N GLY A 465 4.27 19.60 -5.32
CA GLY A 465 4.65 20.47 -4.21
C GLY A 465 5.81 21.41 -4.52
N GLN A 466 6.75 21.02 -5.39
CA GLN A 466 7.84 21.88 -5.85
C GLN A 466 7.36 22.85 -6.94
N VAL A 467 6.51 22.39 -7.86
CA VAL A 467 5.87 23.25 -8.88
C VAL A 467 5.07 24.35 -8.20
N LEU A 468 4.28 24.01 -7.17
CA LEU A 468 3.50 24.95 -6.39
C LEU A 468 4.35 26.05 -5.75
N GLY A 469 5.61 25.79 -5.44
CA GLY A 469 6.55 26.77 -4.89
C GLY A 469 6.36 27.12 -3.41
N ALA A 470 7.29 27.92 -2.88
CA ALA A 470 7.28 28.37 -1.50
C ALA A 470 6.18 29.43 -1.25
N ARG A 471 5.65 29.47 -0.02
CA ARG A 471 4.58 30.43 0.36
C ARG A 471 5.02 31.91 0.37
N GLY A 472 6.33 32.19 0.39
CA GLY A 472 6.87 33.55 0.48
C GLY A 472 6.98 34.32 -0.85
N ASN A 473 6.75 33.68 -2.00
CA ASN A 473 6.78 34.32 -3.32
C ASN A 473 5.39 34.21 -3.97
N SER A 474 4.63 35.31 -3.96
CA SER A 474 3.22 35.32 -4.38
C SER A 474 3.03 35.07 -5.88
N GLU A 475 3.86 35.67 -6.75
CA GLU A 475 3.74 35.54 -8.21
C GLU A 475 4.07 34.10 -8.66
N ARG A 476 5.23 33.60 -8.23
CA ARG A 476 5.62 32.22 -8.53
C ARG A 476 4.58 31.21 -8.00
N ARG A 477 4.00 31.49 -6.84
CA ARG A 477 2.99 30.63 -6.25
C ARG A 477 1.67 30.67 -7.04
N GLY A 478 1.27 31.83 -7.57
CA GLY A 478 0.12 31.99 -8.45
C GLY A 478 0.27 31.15 -9.71
N THR A 479 1.40 31.27 -10.40
CA THR A 479 1.73 30.46 -11.58
C THR A 479 1.79 28.97 -11.25
N GLY A 480 2.43 28.61 -10.13
CA GLY A 480 2.50 27.24 -9.67
C GLY A 480 1.12 26.64 -9.34
N LEU A 481 0.23 27.43 -8.73
CA LEU A 481 -1.13 27.01 -8.44
C LEU A 481 -1.93 26.77 -9.72
N LEU A 482 -1.81 27.66 -10.71
CA LEU A 482 -2.43 27.50 -12.01
C LEU A 482 -1.95 26.21 -12.70
N ALA A 483 -0.64 26.02 -12.78
CA ALA A 483 -0.06 24.82 -13.40
C ALA A 483 -0.51 23.52 -12.71
N VAL A 484 -0.52 23.48 -11.37
CA VAL A 484 -0.97 22.33 -10.60
C VAL A 484 -2.48 22.10 -10.80
N SER A 485 -3.29 23.16 -10.83
CA SER A 485 -4.75 23.05 -11.06
C SER A 485 -5.07 22.52 -12.45
N LEU A 486 -4.36 22.99 -13.48
CA LEU A 486 -4.51 22.52 -14.86
C LEU A 486 -4.12 21.04 -14.98
N TYR A 487 -3.01 20.64 -14.33
CA TYR A 487 -2.58 19.25 -14.32
C TYR A 487 -3.60 18.33 -13.60
N VAL A 488 -4.09 18.74 -12.43
CA VAL A 488 -5.12 17.97 -11.71
C VAL A 488 -6.40 17.90 -12.54
N GLY A 489 -6.80 19.00 -13.19
CA GLY A 489 -7.92 19.02 -14.13
C GLY A 489 -7.75 18.05 -15.30
N LEU A 490 -6.55 17.99 -15.88
CA LEU A 490 -6.20 17.03 -16.93
C LEU A 490 -6.33 15.57 -16.44
N VAL A 491 -5.85 15.26 -15.23
CA VAL A 491 -5.97 13.91 -14.64
C VAL A 491 -7.43 13.52 -14.44
N VAL A 492 -8.25 14.45 -13.92
CA VAL A 492 -9.69 14.22 -13.74
C VAL A 492 -10.39 14.02 -15.10
N ALA A 493 -10.12 14.87 -16.09
CA ALA A 493 -10.69 14.73 -17.43
C ALA A 493 -10.30 13.40 -18.09
N ASN A 494 -9.04 12.99 -17.93
CA ASN A 494 -8.54 11.72 -18.45
C ASN A 494 -9.20 10.50 -17.75
N PHE A 495 -9.39 10.56 -16.43
CA PHE A 495 -10.11 9.52 -15.69
C PHE A 495 -11.58 9.43 -16.13
N VAL A 496 -12.26 10.57 -16.27
CA VAL A 496 -13.66 10.61 -16.75
C VAL A 496 -13.76 10.08 -18.19
N TRP A 497 -12.78 10.38 -19.04
CA TRP A 497 -12.73 9.82 -20.40
C TRP A 497 -12.66 8.30 -20.39
N LEU A 498 -11.84 7.70 -19.52
CA LEU A 498 -11.64 6.25 -19.41
C LEU A 498 -12.69 5.56 -18.52
N TRP A 499 -13.60 6.32 -17.91
CA TRP A 499 -14.60 5.80 -16.98
C TRP A 499 -15.36 4.58 -17.51
N PRO A 500 -15.89 4.59 -18.75
CA PRO A 500 -16.66 3.44 -19.25
C PRO A 500 -15.89 2.13 -19.20
N ILE A 501 -14.62 2.13 -19.64
CA ILE A 501 -13.78 0.92 -19.65
C ILE A 501 -13.20 0.58 -18.26
N LEU A 502 -13.35 1.43 -17.27
CA LEU A 502 -12.98 1.13 -15.89
C LEU A 502 -14.12 0.47 -15.10
N VAL A 503 -15.37 0.63 -15.56
CA VAL A 503 -16.55 0.14 -14.84
C VAL A 503 -17.38 -0.86 -15.65
N GLY A 504 -17.08 -1.05 -16.93
CA GLY A 504 -17.83 -1.94 -17.82
C GLY A 504 -19.11 -1.32 -18.35
N GLU A 505 -19.19 0.03 -18.43
CA GLU A 505 -20.36 0.72 -19.00
C GLU A 505 -20.50 0.43 -20.49
N PRO A 506 -21.69 0.11 -21.03
CA PRO A 506 -21.89 -0.09 -22.44
C PRO A 506 -21.60 1.18 -23.25
N ILE A 507 -20.70 1.10 -24.23
CA ILE A 507 -20.34 2.18 -25.16
C ILE A 507 -20.39 1.69 -26.59
N THR A 508 -20.41 2.61 -27.56
CA THR A 508 -20.33 2.27 -28.99
C THR A 508 -18.96 1.67 -29.32
N TYR A 509 -18.89 0.84 -30.34
CA TYR A 509 -17.63 0.25 -30.81
C TYR A 509 -16.60 1.33 -31.18
N ASP A 510 -17.03 2.42 -31.82
CA ASP A 510 -16.16 3.55 -32.17
C ASP A 510 -15.59 4.24 -30.92
N ARG A 511 -16.40 4.40 -29.88
CA ARG A 511 -15.95 4.95 -28.59
C ARG A 511 -14.91 4.04 -27.95
N TRP A 512 -15.17 2.73 -27.91
CA TRP A 512 -14.22 1.73 -27.43
C TRP A 512 -12.86 1.85 -28.15
N GLN A 513 -12.86 1.93 -29.49
CA GLN A 513 -11.63 2.10 -30.26
C GLN A 513 -10.91 3.43 -29.94
N ALA A 514 -11.65 4.51 -29.70
CA ALA A 514 -11.10 5.82 -29.34
C ALA A 514 -10.45 5.84 -27.95
N GLU A 515 -10.84 4.96 -27.04
CA GLU A 515 -10.23 4.84 -25.72
C GLU A 515 -8.95 4.00 -25.71
N LEU A 516 -8.70 3.20 -26.74
CA LEU A 516 -7.50 2.39 -26.90
C LEU A 516 -6.36 3.21 -27.56
N TRP A 517 -5.69 4.03 -26.77
CA TRP A 517 -4.75 5.04 -27.27
C TRP A 517 -3.44 4.49 -27.84
N LEU A 518 -3.00 3.33 -27.39
CA LEU A 518 -1.78 2.70 -27.87
C LEU A 518 -2.08 1.41 -28.65
N PRO A 519 -1.30 1.07 -29.68
CA PRO A 519 -1.45 -0.23 -30.36
C PRO A 519 -1.35 -1.43 -29.41
N SER A 520 -0.55 -1.28 -28.34
CA SER A 520 -0.40 -2.31 -27.31
C SER A 520 -1.62 -2.47 -26.39
N TRP A 521 -2.62 -1.62 -26.52
CA TRP A 521 -3.89 -1.71 -25.79
C TRP A 521 -4.98 -2.50 -26.55
N ARG A 522 -4.67 -2.93 -27.76
CA ARG A 522 -5.55 -3.69 -28.68
C ARG A 522 -5.21 -5.16 -28.73
#